data_858602e00ee9c3156b476dbbd6f99a0c
#
_entry.id   858602e00ee9c3156b476dbbd6f99a0c
#
_cell.length_a   1.000
_cell.length_b   1.000
_cell.length_c   1.000
_cell.angle_alpha   90.00
_cell.angle_beta   90.00
_cell.angle_gamma   90.00
#
_symmetry.space_group_name_H-M   'P 1'
#
loop_
_entity.id
_entity.type
_entity.pdbx_description
1 polymer ?
#
loop_
_entity_poly.entity_id
_entity_poly.type
_entity_poly.pdbx_seq_one_letter_code
_entity_poly.pdbx_strand_id
1 'polypeptide(L)'
;MDTKHNLHYQNEYGMQLKDFMKTFMPELWESASYWSALKYNVRAGKKAGEALEKDTGKRDDYINELIENDGLEDYSLILAVIY
;
A
#
# COMPACT_ATOMS: atom_id res chain seq x y z
N MET A 1 -6.77 -3.96 -16.50
CA MET A 1 -5.73 -4.90 -16.08
C MET A 1 -5.78 -5.06 -14.58
N ASP A 2 -5.75 -6.29 -14.12
CA ASP A 2 -5.78 -6.55 -12.69
C ASP A 2 -4.42 -6.24 -12.06
N THR A 3 -4.36 -5.19 -11.25
CA THR A 3 -3.14 -4.77 -10.57
C THR A 3 -2.65 -5.80 -9.54
N LYS A 4 -3.49 -6.78 -9.19
CA LYS A 4 -3.15 -7.86 -8.25
C LYS A 4 -2.23 -8.91 -8.87
N HIS A 5 -2.14 -8.95 -10.20
CA HIS A 5 -1.32 -9.92 -10.94
C HIS A 5 -0.18 -9.22 -11.66
N ASN A 6 0.77 -8.72 -10.89
CA ASN A 6 1.96 -8.10 -11.44
C ASN A 6 3.04 -9.15 -11.66
N LEU A 7 3.32 -9.46 -12.93
CA LEU A 7 4.27 -10.50 -13.31
C LEU A 7 5.70 -10.21 -12.84
N HIS A 8 6.05 -8.94 -12.62
CA HIS A 8 7.38 -8.57 -12.12
C HIS A 8 7.65 -9.10 -10.71
N TYR A 9 6.58 -9.32 -9.93
CA TYR A 9 6.69 -9.75 -8.53
C TYR A 9 6.18 -11.17 -8.32
N GLN A 10 5.91 -11.90 -9.39
CA GLN A 10 5.44 -13.27 -9.33
C GLN A 10 6.63 -14.24 -9.30
N ASN A 11 6.62 -15.21 -8.37
CA ASN A 11 7.65 -16.23 -8.35
C ASN A 11 7.34 -17.37 -9.35
N GLU A 12 8.21 -18.37 -9.42
CA GLU A 12 8.07 -19.50 -10.34
C GLU A 12 6.83 -20.35 -10.10
N TYR A 13 6.23 -20.25 -8.92
CA TYR A 13 5.00 -20.98 -8.57
C TYR A 13 3.75 -20.12 -8.73
N GLY A 14 3.86 -18.92 -9.27
CA GLY A 14 2.73 -18.02 -9.47
C GLY A 14 2.35 -17.20 -8.25
N MET A 15 3.11 -17.30 -7.15
CA MET A 15 2.83 -16.53 -5.94
C MET A 15 3.32 -15.09 -6.10
N GLN A 16 2.45 -14.12 -5.77
CA GLN A 16 2.84 -12.72 -5.75
C GLN A 16 3.69 -12.40 -4.53
N LEU A 17 4.61 -11.44 -4.67
CA LEU A 17 5.48 -11.02 -3.57
C LEU A 17 4.67 -10.58 -2.36
N LYS A 18 3.59 -9.83 -2.56
CA LYS A 18 2.77 -9.36 -1.44
C LYS A 18 2.11 -10.52 -0.69
N ASP A 19 1.68 -11.56 -1.38
CA ASP A 19 1.08 -12.73 -0.75
C ASP A 19 2.12 -13.52 0.05
N PHE A 20 3.33 -13.61 -0.47
CA PHE A 20 4.46 -14.19 0.24
C PHE A 20 4.73 -13.43 1.53
N MET A 21 4.80 -12.10 1.46
CA MET A 21 5.05 -11.27 2.64
C MET A 21 3.93 -11.39 3.68
N LYS A 22 2.68 -11.39 3.25
CA LYS A 22 1.53 -11.55 4.15
C LYS A 22 1.58 -12.89 4.89
N THR A 23 2.00 -13.93 4.21
CA THR A 23 2.03 -15.29 4.76
C THR A 23 3.21 -15.49 5.70
N PHE A 24 4.40 -15.09 5.29
CA PHE A 24 5.65 -15.41 5.97
C PHE A 24 6.25 -14.26 6.76
N MET A 25 5.87 -13.03 6.46
CA MET A 25 6.43 -11.82 7.07
C MET A 25 5.31 -10.81 7.36
N PRO A 26 4.27 -11.19 8.13
CA PRO A 26 3.09 -10.32 8.31
C PRO A 26 3.42 -8.99 8.99
N GLU A 27 4.33 -8.98 9.97
CA GLU A 27 4.71 -7.75 10.65
C GLU A 27 5.47 -6.80 9.73
N LEU A 28 6.31 -7.35 8.86
CA LEU A 28 7.05 -6.57 7.89
C LEU A 28 6.10 -5.99 6.85
N TRP A 29 5.12 -6.77 6.40
CA TRP A 29 4.10 -6.31 5.48
C TRP A 29 3.26 -5.19 6.07
N GLU A 30 2.88 -5.30 7.34
CA GLU A 30 2.16 -4.25 8.06
C GLU A 30 2.95 -2.95 8.06
N SER A 31 4.23 -3.01 8.45
CA SER A 31 5.11 -1.83 8.45
C SER A 31 5.27 -1.23 7.06
N ALA A 32 5.43 -2.06 6.05
CA ALA A 32 5.56 -1.61 4.66
C ALA A 32 4.29 -0.94 4.17
N SER A 33 3.12 -1.45 4.56
CA SER A 33 1.83 -0.86 4.19
C SER A 33 1.63 0.50 4.86
N TYR A 34 1.99 0.64 6.13
CA TYR A 34 1.99 1.93 6.82
C TYR A 34 2.90 2.94 6.13
N TRP A 35 4.12 2.55 5.88
CA TRP A 35 5.08 3.41 5.19
C TRP A 35 4.54 3.87 3.83
N SER A 36 4.01 2.93 3.06
CA SER A 36 3.51 3.22 1.73
C SER A 36 2.29 4.14 1.76
N ALA A 37 1.36 3.91 2.69
CA ALA A 37 0.20 4.78 2.86
C ALA A 37 0.62 6.21 3.20
N LEU A 38 1.54 6.37 4.15
CA LEU A 38 2.07 7.69 4.53
C LEU A 38 2.79 8.36 3.37
N LYS A 39 3.63 7.62 2.67
CA LYS A 39 4.39 8.12 1.53
C LYS A 39 3.47 8.69 0.44
N TYR A 40 2.47 7.92 0.05
CA TYR A 40 1.54 8.37 -0.99
C TYR A 40 0.62 9.49 -0.52
N ASN A 41 0.29 9.52 0.77
CA ASN A 41 -0.51 10.61 1.32
C ASN A 41 0.23 11.95 1.24
N VAL A 42 1.49 11.98 1.67
CA VAL A 42 2.27 13.24 1.66
C VAL A 42 2.71 13.64 0.24
N ARG A 43 2.87 12.67 -0.65
CA ARG A 43 3.28 12.93 -2.03
C ARG A 43 2.13 13.39 -2.92
N ALA A 44 0.89 13.09 -2.55
CA ALA A 44 -0.29 13.33 -3.38
C ALA A 44 -0.35 14.79 -3.84
N GLY A 45 -0.44 14.98 -5.14
CA GLY A 45 -0.49 16.30 -5.76
C GLY A 45 0.83 17.05 -5.83
N LYS A 46 1.93 16.49 -5.31
CA LYS A 46 3.23 17.18 -5.27
C LYS A 46 4.18 16.73 -6.38
N LYS A 47 3.94 15.56 -6.95
CA LYS A 47 4.82 15.03 -7.99
C LYS A 47 4.44 15.58 -9.36
N ALA A 48 5.39 16.21 -10.04
CA ALA A 48 5.19 16.77 -11.37
C ALA A 48 4.79 15.66 -12.35
N GLY A 49 3.75 15.93 -13.15
CA GLY A 49 3.30 14.99 -14.18
C GLY A 49 2.42 13.86 -13.71
N GLU A 50 2.12 13.78 -12.42
CA GLU A 50 1.21 12.77 -11.89
C GLU A 50 -0.06 13.40 -11.32
N ALA A 51 -1.21 12.78 -11.62
CA ALA A 51 -2.49 13.20 -11.08
C ALA A 51 -2.57 12.89 -9.58
N LEU A 52 -3.23 13.78 -8.84
CA LEU A 52 -3.51 13.60 -7.41
C LEU A 52 -4.15 12.24 -7.14
N GLU A 53 -5.12 11.85 -7.97
CA GLU A 53 -5.91 10.62 -7.80
C GLU A 53 -5.06 9.36 -7.88
N LYS A 54 -3.95 9.39 -8.61
CA LYS A 54 -3.05 8.25 -8.71
C LYS A 54 -2.42 7.93 -7.35
N ASP A 55 -1.91 8.96 -6.67
CA ASP A 55 -1.29 8.78 -5.37
C ASP A 55 -2.30 8.51 -4.26
N THR A 56 -3.44 9.20 -4.27
CA THR A 56 -4.49 8.93 -3.28
C THR A 56 -5.09 7.53 -3.46
N GLY A 57 -5.19 7.04 -4.70
CA GLY A 57 -5.63 5.67 -4.96
C GLY A 57 -4.68 4.63 -4.38
N LYS A 58 -3.37 4.83 -4.57
CA LYS A 58 -2.36 3.94 -3.99
C LYS A 58 -2.37 3.99 -2.47
N ARG A 59 -2.49 5.19 -1.89
CA ARG A 59 -2.62 5.37 -0.45
C ARG A 59 -3.80 4.56 0.08
N ASP A 60 -4.95 4.68 -0.56
CA ASP A 60 -6.18 4.00 -0.12
C ASP A 60 -6.05 2.49 -0.24
N ASP A 61 -5.36 1.98 -1.26
CA ASP A 61 -5.07 0.56 -1.39
C ASP A 61 -4.28 0.03 -0.20
N TYR A 62 -3.26 0.76 0.25
CA TYR A 62 -2.47 0.35 1.42
C TYR A 62 -3.23 0.51 2.72
N ILE A 63 -4.08 1.52 2.85
CA ILE A 63 -4.98 1.65 4.00
C ILE A 63 -5.93 0.45 4.07
N ASN A 64 -6.50 0.04 2.96
CA ASN A 64 -7.38 -1.12 2.89
C ASN A 64 -6.65 -2.41 3.28
N GLU A 65 -5.39 -2.56 2.89
CA GLU A 65 -4.56 -3.68 3.32
C GLU A 65 -4.43 -3.73 4.85
N LEU A 66 -4.20 -2.59 5.47
CA LEU A 66 -4.10 -2.49 6.93
C LEU A 66 -5.42 -2.82 7.61
N ILE A 67 -6.53 -2.34 7.06
CA ILE A 67 -7.85 -2.64 7.60
C ILE A 67 -8.15 -4.13 7.52
N GLU A 68 -7.92 -4.75 6.37
CA GLU A 68 -8.28 -6.14 6.12
C GLU A 68 -7.37 -7.14 6.85
N ASN A 69 -6.09 -6.85 6.94
CA ASN A 69 -5.10 -7.83 7.44
C ASN A 69 -4.63 -7.55 8.86
N ASP A 70 -4.61 -6.30 9.29
CA ASP A 70 -4.04 -5.89 10.57
C ASP A 70 -5.06 -5.27 11.53
N GLY A 71 -6.33 -5.23 11.13
CA GLY A 71 -7.40 -4.74 11.98
C GLY A 71 -7.36 -3.24 12.24
N LEU A 72 -6.76 -2.46 11.34
CA LEU A 72 -6.73 -1.01 11.47
C LEU A 72 -8.15 -0.46 11.47
N GLU A 73 -8.57 0.17 12.57
CA GLU A 73 -9.91 0.73 12.70
C GLU A 73 -9.95 2.23 12.40
N ASP A 74 -8.85 2.92 12.66
CA ASP A 74 -8.77 4.36 12.49
C ASP A 74 -7.53 4.73 11.67
N TYR A 75 -7.76 5.24 10.48
CA TYR A 75 -6.70 5.70 9.57
C TYR A 75 -6.58 7.22 9.52
N SER A 76 -7.28 7.93 10.39
CA SER A 76 -7.26 9.40 10.40
C SER A 76 -5.86 9.95 10.64
N LEU A 77 -5.05 9.26 11.44
CA LEU A 77 -3.67 9.65 11.69
C LEU A 77 -2.84 9.65 10.40
N ILE A 78 -3.03 8.64 9.55
CA ILE A 78 -2.35 8.58 8.26
C ILE A 78 -2.72 9.78 7.40
N LEU A 79 -4.01 10.10 7.33
CA LEU A 79 -4.50 11.20 6.52
C LEU A 79 -4.10 12.56 7.09
N ALA A 80 -3.86 12.65 8.39
CA ALA A 80 -3.51 13.89 9.08
C ALA A 80 -2.01 14.21 9.05
N VAL A 81 -1.16 13.28 8.59
CA VAL A 81 0.28 13.53 8.57
C VAL A 81 0.61 14.67 7.62
N ILE A 82 1.28 15.69 8.15
CA ILE A 82 1.83 16.82 7.40
C ILE A 82 3.34 16.71 7.49
N TYR A 83 3.94 16.55 6.35
CA TYR A 83 5.39 16.43 6.26
C TYR A 83 6.02 17.76 5.90
#